data_c8f8ab02b5aa19c89869c2c9c130ab88
#
_entry.id   c8f8ab02b5aa19c89869c2c9c130ab88
#
_cell.length_a   1.000
_cell.length_b   1.000
_cell.length_c   1.000
_cell.angle_alpha   90.00
_cell.angle_beta   90.00
_cell.angle_gamma   90.00
#
_symmetry.space_group_name_H-M   'P 1'
#
loop_
_entity.id
_entity.type
_entity.pdbx_description
1 polymer ?
#
loop_
_entity_poly.entity_id
_entity_poly.type
_entity_poly.pdbx_seq_one_letter_code
_entity_poly.pdbx_strand_id
1 'polypeptide(L)'
;MNKLGLYVSSFLLALLLLSSTIFVVDQRQYGVVYSLGQIKKVITEPGLNFKLPPPFQNVNFIDKRLLTLDNVDSEPMLTAEKQRMVIDWYVRWRISDPSQYIRNVGLDERAGAQQLTRVVRNAFQEEINKRTVKDLLSLKREALMVDVKREVLEIVKGSNNPWGIDVVDVRITRADYVDTITESVYRRMEAERKRVANELRSTGGAEGEKIRADADRQREVTLANAYRDAQKIKGEGDAE
;
A
#
# COMPACT_ATOMS: atom_id res chain seq x y z
N MET A 1 59.77 3.25 43.11
CA MET A 1 58.45 3.46 42.45
C MET A 1 57.79 4.61 43.19
N ASN A 2 57.54 5.73 42.49
CA ASN A 2 57.02 6.94 43.12
C ASN A 2 55.57 6.72 43.56
N LYS A 3 55.34 6.72 44.89
CA LYS A 3 53.96 6.59 45.47
C LYS A 3 53.00 7.59 44.90
N LEU A 4 53.48 8.79 44.51
CA LEU A 4 52.70 9.84 43.86
C LEU A 4 52.20 9.40 42.46
N GLY A 5 53.01 8.72 41.68
CA GLY A 5 52.60 8.23 40.36
C GLY A 5 51.49 7.14 40.46
N LEU A 6 51.55 6.31 41.51
CA LEU A 6 50.52 5.28 41.77
C LEU A 6 49.20 5.90 42.17
N TYR A 7 49.19 6.96 43.00
CA TYR A 7 47.98 7.68 43.34
C TYR A 7 47.37 8.40 42.17
N VAL A 8 48.19 9.04 41.31
CA VAL A 8 47.70 9.75 40.09
C VAL A 8 47.12 8.72 39.09
N SER A 9 47.78 7.60 38.90
CA SER A 9 47.30 6.51 38.04
C SER A 9 45.98 5.93 38.54
N SER A 10 45.88 5.65 39.84
CA SER A 10 44.63 5.17 40.48
C SER A 10 43.49 6.18 40.38
N PHE A 11 43.76 7.46 40.56
CA PHE A 11 42.77 8.52 40.41
C PHE A 11 42.28 8.66 38.97
N LEU A 12 43.17 8.61 37.98
CA LEU A 12 42.82 8.63 36.55
C LEU A 12 42.00 7.39 36.18
N LEU A 13 42.31 6.22 36.68
CA LEU A 13 41.57 4.99 36.45
C LEU A 13 40.15 5.10 37.05
N ALA A 14 40.01 5.62 38.29
CA ALA A 14 38.72 5.85 38.94
C ALA A 14 37.86 6.86 38.18
N LEU A 15 38.46 7.95 37.66
CA LEU A 15 37.79 8.97 36.87
C LEU A 15 37.33 8.39 35.51
N LEU A 16 38.10 7.53 34.87
CA LEU A 16 37.75 6.85 33.63
C LEU A 16 36.59 5.86 33.85
N LEU A 17 36.62 5.09 34.95
CA LEU A 17 35.51 4.22 35.32
C LEU A 17 34.24 5.02 35.62
N LEU A 18 34.32 6.13 36.33
CA LEU A 18 33.19 6.99 36.62
C LEU A 18 32.59 7.61 35.35
N SER A 19 33.43 8.07 34.42
CA SER A 19 33.00 8.59 33.12
C SER A 19 32.27 7.53 32.28
N SER A 20 32.67 6.26 32.38
CA SER A 20 32.05 5.15 31.67
C SER A 20 30.67 4.73 32.24
N THR A 21 30.29 5.21 33.41
CA THR A 21 28.99 4.90 34.05
C THR A 21 27.88 5.83 33.60
N ILE A 22 28.21 6.99 33.03
CA ILE A 22 27.25 8.01 32.63
C ILE A 22 26.96 7.90 31.14
N PHE A 23 25.67 7.95 30.77
CA PHE A 23 25.25 8.07 29.38
C PHE A 23 24.00 8.93 29.24
N VAL A 24 23.81 9.50 28.06
CA VAL A 24 22.65 10.36 27.76
C VAL A 24 21.76 9.66 26.76
N VAL A 25 20.44 9.66 27.02
CA VAL A 25 19.42 9.19 26.11
C VAL A 25 18.80 10.40 25.41
N ASP A 26 18.86 10.40 24.08
CA ASP A 26 18.24 11.44 23.25
C ASP A 26 16.71 11.26 23.21
N GLN A 27 15.96 12.37 22.97
CA GLN A 27 14.50 12.33 22.80
C GLN A 27 14.04 11.46 21.62
N ARG A 28 14.93 11.23 20.64
CA ARG A 28 14.67 10.45 19.42
C ARG A 28 14.93 8.97 19.58
N GLN A 29 15.45 8.53 20.73
CA GLN A 29 15.90 7.17 20.94
C GLN A 29 15.40 6.61 22.27
N TYR A 30 15.27 5.30 22.31
CA TYR A 30 15.14 4.53 23.55
C TYR A 30 16.52 4.01 23.96
N GLY A 31 16.85 4.11 25.22
CA GLY A 31 18.05 3.51 25.77
C GLY A 31 17.73 2.14 26.38
N VAL A 32 18.35 1.08 25.86
CA VAL A 32 18.17 -0.27 26.39
C VAL A 32 19.45 -0.75 27.04
N VAL A 33 19.39 -0.98 28.34
CA VAL A 33 20.52 -1.43 29.15
C VAL A 33 20.51 -2.96 29.24
N TYR A 34 21.59 -3.55 28.78
CA TYR A 34 21.84 -5.00 28.82
C TYR A 34 22.84 -5.35 29.90
N SER A 35 22.61 -6.48 30.55
CA SER A 35 23.59 -7.11 31.44
C SER A 35 23.67 -8.58 31.10
N LEU A 36 24.85 -9.06 30.72
CA LEU A 36 25.08 -10.47 30.38
C LEU A 36 24.10 -11.02 29.33
N GLY A 37 23.74 -10.22 28.33
CA GLY A 37 22.80 -10.61 27.26
C GLY A 37 21.31 -10.47 27.61
N GLN A 38 20.95 -10.09 28.84
CA GLN A 38 19.56 -9.88 29.26
C GLN A 38 19.20 -8.40 29.34
N ILE A 39 17.97 -8.05 28.95
CA ILE A 39 17.44 -6.70 29.10
C ILE A 39 17.21 -6.43 30.60
N LYS A 40 17.95 -5.48 31.16
CA LYS A 40 17.79 -5.06 32.57
C LYS A 40 16.80 -3.91 32.70
N LYS A 41 16.93 -2.90 31.85
CA LYS A 41 16.13 -1.69 31.92
C LYS A 41 15.93 -1.11 30.53
N VAL A 42 14.73 -0.66 30.24
CA VAL A 42 14.41 0.17 29.07
C VAL A 42 14.12 1.58 29.56
N ILE A 43 14.82 2.54 28.98
CA ILE A 43 14.72 3.96 29.30
C ILE A 43 14.01 4.64 28.15
N THR A 44 12.80 5.13 28.44
CA THR A 44 11.92 5.79 27.46
C THR A 44 11.99 7.31 27.57
N GLU A 45 12.44 7.81 28.73
CA GLU A 45 12.56 9.24 28.98
C GLU A 45 13.96 9.73 28.62
N PRO A 46 14.06 10.87 27.89
CA PRO A 46 15.34 11.48 27.58
C PRO A 46 16.00 12.04 28.83
N GLY A 47 17.32 11.99 28.84
CA GLY A 47 18.08 12.57 29.93
C GLY A 47 19.33 11.80 30.28
N LEU A 48 19.93 12.19 31.39
CA LEU A 48 21.16 11.64 31.91
C LEU A 48 20.83 10.39 32.74
N ASN A 49 21.45 9.27 32.40
CA ASN A 49 21.24 7.99 33.05
C ASN A 49 22.56 7.35 33.46
N PHE A 50 22.47 6.41 34.40
CA PHE A 50 23.62 5.71 34.94
C PHE A 50 23.55 4.23 34.60
N LYS A 51 24.70 3.65 34.30
CA LYS A 51 24.90 2.19 34.09
C LYS A 51 26.16 1.71 34.78
N LEU A 52 26.28 0.42 34.98
CA LEU A 52 27.55 -0.16 35.42
C LEU A 52 28.57 -0.11 34.26
N PRO A 53 29.88 0.09 34.59
CA PRO A 53 30.91 0.13 33.56
C PRO A 53 30.97 -1.19 32.79
N PRO A 54 31.37 -1.15 31.50
CA PRO A 54 31.67 -2.38 30.76
C PRO A 54 32.74 -3.21 31.51
N PRO A 55 32.63 -4.57 31.53
CA PRO A 55 31.76 -5.43 30.70
C PRO A 55 30.39 -5.75 31.31
N PHE A 56 30.06 -5.22 32.47
CA PHE A 56 28.85 -5.63 33.22
C PHE A 56 27.56 -5.15 32.56
N GLN A 57 27.54 -3.93 32.01
CA GLN A 57 26.37 -3.38 31.32
C GLN A 57 26.78 -2.64 30.04
N ASN A 58 26.01 -2.93 28.99
CA ASN A 58 26.07 -2.22 27.72
C ASN A 58 24.74 -1.53 27.44
N VAL A 59 24.77 -0.43 26.69
CA VAL A 59 23.59 0.29 26.25
C VAL A 59 23.51 0.24 24.74
N ASN A 60 22.34 -0.17 24.22
CA ASN A 60 22.00 -0.02 22.82
C ASN A 60 20.90 1.02 22.68
N PHE A 61 20.98 1.83 21.62
CA PHE A 61 19.99 2.83 21.31
C PHE A 61 19.10 2.33 20.16
N ILE A 62 17.78 2.51 20.32
CA ILE A 62 16.77 2.13 19.31
C ILE A 62 16.05 3.40 18.92
N ASP A 63 15.85 3.61 17.62
CA ASP A 63 15.18 4.81 17.11
C ASP A 63 13.70 4.81 17.47
N LYS A 64 13.22 5.94 18.00
CA LYS A 64 11.82 6.21 18.37
C LYS A 64 11.04 6.87 17.23
N ARG A 65 11.75 7.41 16.25
CA ARG A 65 11.15 8.15 15.14
C ARG A 65 10.32 7.24 14.24
N LEU A 66 9.56 7.88 13.39
CA LEU A 66 8.83 7.22 12.33
C LEU A 66 9.84 6.77 11.25
N LEU A 67 9.94 5.47 11.05
CA LEU A 67 10.78 4.84 10.03
C LEU A 67 9.95 4.61 8.77
N THR A 68 10.59 4.71 7.61
CA THR A 68 9.98 4.39 6.33
C THR A 68 10.63 3.13 5.77
N LEU A 69 9.81 2.22 5.32
CA LEU A 69 10.20 1.01 4.62
C LEU A 69 9.66 1.09 3.21
N ASP A 70 10.55 1.19 2.23
CA ASP A 70 10.22 1.20 0.81
C ASP A 70 10.44 -0.20 0.21
N ASN A 71 9.52 -0.60 -0.69
CA ASN A 71 9.71 -1.81 -1.47
C ASN A 71 10.66 -1.51 -2.64
N VAL A 72 11.93 -1.89 -2.49
CA VAL A 72 12.97 -1.68 -3.51
C VAL A 72 12.90 -2.74 -4.61
N ASP A 73 12.52 -3.96 -4.26
CA ASP A 73 12.41 -5.09 -5.18
C ASP A 73 10.95 -5.31 -5.56
N SER A 74 10.53 -4.68 -6.64
CA SER A 74 9.16 -4.74 -7.16
C SER A 74 8.90 -6.09 -7.83
N GLU A 75 8.66 -7.14 -7.06
CA GLU A 75 8.23 -8.43 -7.61
C GLU A 75 6.81 -8.33 -8.19
N PRO A 76 6.57 -8.91 -9.39
CA PRO A 76 5.23 -8.90 -9.97
C PRO A 76 4.24 -9.68 -9.12
N MET A 77 3.11 -9.06 -8.80
CA MET A 77 1.99 -9.64 -8.07
C MET A 77 0.86 -10.03 -9.03
N LEU A 78 0.14 -11.11 -8.71
CA LEU A 78 -0.95 -11.64 -9.54
C LEU A 78 -2.29 -11.11 -9.04
N THR A 79 -3.14 -10.61 -9.95
CA THR A 79 -4.50 -10.17 -9.64
C THR A 79 -5.51 -11.32 -9.76
N ALA A 80 -6.77 -11.08 -9.33
CA ALA A 80 -7.89 -12.03 -9.52
C ALA A 80 -8.08 -12.43 -11.00
N GLU A 81 -7.77 -11.52 -11.93
CA GLU A 81 -7.84 -11.75 -13.38
C GLU A 81 -6.59 -12.44 -13.95
N LYS A 82 -5.69 -12.93 -13.09
CA LYS A 82 -4.40 -13.53 -13.45
C LYS A 82 -3.48 -12.61 -14.27
N GLN A 83 -3.64 -11.30 -14.11
CA GLN A 83 -2.74 -10.31 -14.68
C GLN A 83 -1.59 -10.05 -13.73
N ARG A 84 -0.37 -9.95 -14.28
CA ARG A 84 0.82 -9.61 -13.50
C ARG A 84 0.99 -8.10 -13.45
N MET A 85 1.05 -7.56 -12.23
CA MET A 85 1.27 -6.14 -11.99
C MET A 85 2.48 -5.93 -11.09
N VAL A 86 3.24 -4.89 -11.36
CA VAL A 86 4.29 -4.38 -10.49
C VAL A 86 3.68 -3.32 -9.60
N ILE A 87 3.80 -3.53 -8.30
CA ILE A 87 3.21 -2.64 -7.29
C ILE A 87 4.31 -2.20 -6.34
N ASP A 88 4.61 -0.91 -6.38
CA ASP A 88 5.53 -0.27 -5.44
C ASP A 88 4.72 0.27 -4.28
N TRP A 89 5.21 0.03 -3.09
CA TRP A 89 4.57 0.46 -1.86
C TRP A 89 5.60 0.91 -0.84
N TYR A 90 5.15 1.74 0.11
CA TYR A 90 5.93 2.06 1.30
C TYR A 90 5.08 1.90 2.56
N VAL A 91 5.76 1.66 3.66
CA VAL A 91 5.16 1.54 4.99
C VAL A 91 5.85 2.50 5.94
N ARG A 92 5.07 3.23 6.70
CA ARG A 92 5.55 4.03 7.82
C ARG A 92 5.26 3.30 9.11
N TRP A 93 6.27 3.05 9.88
CA TRP A 93 6.19 2.30 11.12
C TRP A 93 7.11 2.91 12.17
N ARG A 94 6.87 2.57 13.42
CA ARG A 94 7.72 2.98 14.55
C ARG A 94 7.76 1.89 15.59
N ILE A 95 8.79 1.88 16.41
CA ILE A 95 8.91 1.01 17.57
C ILE A 95 8.14 1.66 18.72
N SER A 96 7.06 1.01 19.16
CA SER A 96 6.21 1.48 20.26
C SER A 96 6.61 0.90 21.61
N ASP A 97 7.00 -0.37 21.63
CA ASP A 97 7.52 -1.06 22.81
C ASP A 97 8.88 -1.70 22.51
N PRO A 98 9.98 -1.05 22.88
CA PRO A 98 11.31 -1.58 22.63
C PRO A 98 11.59 -2.89 23.36
N SER A 99 10.92 -3.17 24.48
CA SER A 99 11.11 -4.43 25.24
C SER A 99 10.54 -5.62 24.47
N GLN A 100 9.35 -5.46 23.89
CA GLN A 100 8.73 -6.49 23.04
C GLN A 100 9.49 -6.64 21.72
N TYR A 101 9.87 -5.53 21.13
CA TYR A 101 10.62 -5.51 19.85
C TYR A 101 11.89 -6.35 19.97
N ILE A 102 12.71 -6.10 20.99
CA ILE A 102 13.97 -6.79 21.16
C ILE A 102 13.78 -8.29 21.43
N ARG A 103 12.78 -8.66 22.20
CA ARG A 103 12.51 -10.08 22.51
C ARG A 103 12.04 -10.87 21.31
N ASN A 104 11.23 -10.25 20.46
CA ASN A 104 10.50 -10.98 19.42
C ASN A 104 11.07 -10.75 18.00
N VAL A 105 11.74 -9.63 17.79
CA VAL A 105 12.31 -9.25 16.49
C VAL A 105 13.83 -9.19 16.54
N GLY A 106 14.40 -8.66 17.63
CA GLY A 106 15.84 -8.53 17.83
C GLY A 106 16.28 -7.08 18.03
N LEU A 107 17.60 -6.89 18.07
CA LEU A 107 18.22 -5.58 18.31
C LEU A 107 18.40 -4.76 17.03
N ASP A 108 18.45 -5.44 15.89
CA ASP A 108 18.76 -4.81 14.61
C ASP A 108 17.47 -4.31 13.94
N GLU A 109 17.39 -3.00 13.70
CA GLU A 109 16.29 -2.39 12.98
C GLU A 109 16.16 -2.93 11.54
N ARG A 110 17.28 -3.30 10.91
CA ARG A 110 17.28 -3.88 9.56
C ARG A 110 16.61 -5.24 9.53
N ALA A 111 16.88 -6.07 10.53
CA ALA A 111 16.21 -7.38 10.66
C ALA A 111 14.70 -7.22 10.84
N GLY A 112 14.28 -6.26 11.65
CA GLY A 112 12.87 -5.91 11.83
C GLY A 112 12.22 -5.40 10.55
N ALA A 113 12.89 -4.51 9.83
CA ALA A 113 12.44 -4.00 8.55
C ALA A 113 12.27 -5.13 7.51
N GLN A 114 13.23 -6.04 7.38
CA GLN A 114 13.15 -7.19 6.49
C GLN A 114 12.00 -8.14 6.85
N GLN A 115 11.77 -8.36 8.13
CA GLN A 115 10.66 -9.19 8.59
C GLN A 115 9.31 -8.51 8.29
N LEU A 116 9.21 -7.20 8.52
CA LEU A 116 8.02 -6.42 8.19
C LEU A 116 7.76 -6.41 6.66
N THR A 117 8.82 -6.28 5.84
CA THR A 117 8.71 -6.37 4.36
C THR A 117 8.02 -7.65 3.94
N ARG A 118 8.42 -8.80 4.51
CA ARG A 118 7.79 -10.09 4.17
C ARG A 118 6.31 -10.14 4.55
N VAL A 119 5.96 -9.65 5.72
CA VAL A 119 4.55 -9.61 6.17
C VAL A 119 3.71 -8.70 5.30
N VAL A 120 4.19 -7.50 5.03
CA VAL A 120 3.48 -6.52 4.19
C VAL A 120 3.32 -7.02 2.76
N ARG A 121 4.38 -7.61 2.17
CA ARG A 121 4.31 -8.19 0.84
C ARG A 121 3.28 -9.32 0.75
N ASN A 122 3.23 -10.20 1.74
CA ASN A 122 2.26 -11.29 1.77
C ASN A 122 0.82 -10.76 1.89
N ALA A 123 0.59 -9.77 2.74
CA ALA A 123 -0.71 -9.11 2.88
C ALA A 123 -1.13 -8.41 1.57
N PHE A 124 -0.21 -7.72 0.90
CA PHE A 124 -0.49 -7.16 -0.43
C PHE A 124 -0.83 -8.25 -1.45
N GLN A 125 -0.05 -9.34 -1.50
CA GLN A 125 -0.29 -10.44 -2.43
C GLN A 125 -1.67 -11.08 -2.19
N GLU A 126 -2.06 -11.29 -0.94
CA GLU A 126 -3.36 -11.86 -0.58
C GLU A 126 -4.51 -10.95 -1.00
N GLU A 127 -4.43 -9.66 -0.68
CA GLU A 127 -5.48 -8.70 -1.00
C GLU A 127 -5.57 -8.39 -2.50
N ILE A 128 -4.44 -8.37 -3.22
CA ILE A 128 -4.40 -8.16 -4.68
C ILE A 128 -4.99 -9.36 -5.43
N ASN A 129 -4.74 -10.57 -4.95
CA ASN A 129 -5.32 -11.79 -5.54
C ASN A 129 -6.86 -11.81 -5.51
N LYS A 130 -7.48 -11.07 -4.60
CA LYS A 130 -8.94 -10.94 -4.44
C LYS A 130 -9.55 -9.84 -5.34
N ARG A 131 -8.72 -8.99 -5.97
CA ARG A 131 -9.17 -7.75 -6.65
C ARG A 131 -8.83 -7.74 -8.13
N THR A 132 -9.65 -6.98 -8.90
CA THR A 132 -9.41 -6.77 -10.32
C THR A 132 -8.40 -5.64 -10.55
N VAL A 133 -7.78 -5.60 -11.74
CA VAL A 133 -6.91 -4.50 -12.14
C VAL A 133 -7.63 -3.16 -12.07
N LYS A 134 -8.91 -3.13 -12.47
CA LYS A 134 -9.73 -1.91 -12.41
C LYS A 134 -9.88 -1.39 -10.98
N ASP A 135 -10.03 -2.26 -9.99
CA ASP A 135 -10.13 -1.86 -8.58
C ASP A 135 -8.82 -1.26 -8.07
N LEU A 136 -7.66 -1.80 -8.51
CA LEU A 136 -6.33 -1.29 -8.15
C LEU A 136 -6.02 0.09 -8.74
N LEU A 137 -6.54 0.38 -9.94
CA LEU A 137 -6.32 1.65 -10.64
C LEU A 137 -7.40 2.70 -10.34
N SER A 138 -8.45 2.34 -9.59
CA SER A 138 -9.58 3.22 -9.27
C SER A 138 -9.51 3.76 -7.83
N LEU A 139 -10.52 4.53 -7.44
CA LEU A 139 -10.70 5.02 -6.06
C LEU A 139 -10.79 3.90 -5.01
N LYS A 140 -11.10 2.66 -5.42
CA LYS A 140 -11.11 1.48 -4.53
C LYS A 140 -9.73 1.07 -4.04
N ARG A 141 -8.66 1.64 -4.61
CA ARG A 141 -7.28 1.46 -4.15
C ARG A 141 -7.09 1.89 -2.69
N GLU A 142 -7.86 2.87 -2.23
CA GLU A 142 -7.79 3.30 -0.83
C GLU A 142 -8.32 2.23 0.13
N ALA A 143 -9.40 1.55 -0.23
CA ALA A 143 -9.92 0.42 0.55
C ALA A 143 -8.90 -0.73 0.64
N LEU A 144 -8.18 -1.02 -0.45
CA LEU A 144 -7.09 -2.00 -0.42
C LEU A 144 -6.03 -1.64 0.63
N MET A 145 -5.56 -0.39 0.66
CA MET A 145 -4.53 0.04 1.61
C MET A 145 -5.00 -0.08 3.07
N VAL A 146 -6.28 0.18 3.32
CA VAL A 146 -6.89 0.01 4.65
C VAL A 146 -6.93 -1.47 5.05
N ASP A 147 -7.33 -2.35 4.14
CA ASP A 147 -7.41 -3.79 4.40
C ASP A 147 -6.03 -4.39 4.64
N VAL A 148 -5.04 -4.06 3.79
CA VAL A 148 -3.63 -4.48 3.98
C VAL A 148 -3.10 -3.99 5.33
N LYS A 149 -3.34 -2.71 5.67
CA LYS A 149 -2.91 -2.16 6.96
C LYS A 149 -3.53 -2.93 8.13
N ARG A 150 -4.82 -3.26 8.05
CA ARG A 150 -5.52 -4.04 9.08
C ARG A 150 -4.89 -5.41 9.26
N GLU A 151 -4.67 -6.15 8.17
CA GLU A 151 -4.06 -7.47 8.18
C GLU A 151 -2.63 -7.45 8.76
N VAL A 152 -1.82 -6.49 8.33
CA VAL A 152 -0.47 -6.30 8.88
C VAL A 152 -0.52 -5.99 10.38
N LEU A 153 -1.46 -5.14 10.83
CA LEU A 153 -1.62 -4.83 12.25
C LEU A 153 -2.06 -6.04 13.06
N GLU A 154 -2.91 -6.90 12.53
CA GLU A 154 -3.33 -8.15 13.18
C GLU A 154 -2.14 -9.10 13.38
N ILE A 155 -1.27 -9.22 12.38
CA ILE A 155 -0.06 -10.06 12.48
C ILE A 155 0.94 -9.47 13.49
N VAL A 156 1.20 -8.17 13.39
CA VAL A 156 2.21 -7.48 14.19
C VAL A 156 1.80 -7.34 15.65
N LYS A 157 0.50 -7.14 15.93
CA LYS A 157 -0.08 -7.05 17.28
C LYS A 157 -0.61 -8.39 17.79
N GLY A 158 -0.41 -9.47 17.03
CA GLY A 158 -0.94 -10.80 17.32
C GLY A 158 -0.69 -11.24 18.77
N SER A 159 -1.71 -11.87 19.35
CA SER A 159 -1.85 -12.12 20.77
C SER A 159 -0.69 -12.91 21.40
N ASN A 160 -0.05 -13.80 20.63
CA ASN A 160 0.96 -14.72 21.17
C ASN A 160 2.40 -14.16 21.09
N ASN A 161 2.69 -13.24 20.19
CA ASN A 161 4.04 -12.74 19.98
C ASN A 161 4.05 -11.32 19.35
N PRO A 162 3.59 -10.30 20.09
CA PRO A 162 3.55 -8.94 19.56
C PRO A 162 4.96 -8.41 19.30
N TRP A 163 5.15 -7.76 18.13
CA TRP A 163 6.47 -7.27 17.72
C TRP A 163 6.90 -5.98 18.40
N GLY A 164 6.01 -5.32 19.14
CA GLY A 164 6.29 -4.05 19.78
C GLY A 164 6.45 -2.89 18.78
N ILE A 165 5.90 -3.02 17.57
CA ILE A 165 5.89 -1.98 16.55
C ILE A 165 4.46 -1.50 16.28
N ASP A 166 4.36 -0.28 15.79
CA ASP A 166 3.10 0.33 15.36
C ASP A 166 3.20 0.73 13.90
N VAL A 167 2.33 0.19 13.05
CA VAL A 167 2.26 0.53 11.63
C VAL A 167 1.31 1.70 11.47
N VAL A 168 1.87 2.86 11.16
CA VAL A 168 1.14 4.13 11.07
C VAL A 168 0.41 4.24 9.75
N ASP A 169 1.09 3.93 8.64
CA ASP A 169 0.53 4.08 7.30
C ASP A 169 1.11 3.04 6.33
N VAL A 170 0.27 2.62 5.37
CA VAL A 170 0.65 1.74 4.26
C VAL A 170 0.11 2.37 2.99
N ARG A 171 0.99 2.63 2.01
CA ARG A 171 0.61 3.28 0.76
C ARG A 171 1.21 2.61 -0.46
N ILE A 172 0.42 2.58 -1.53
CA ILE A 172 0.88 2.21 -2.86
C ILE A 172 1.38 3.48 -3.55
N THR A 173 2.62 3.45 -4.01
CA THR A 173 3.24 4.53 -4.78
C THR A 173 2.94 4.39 -6.26
N ARG A 174 3.08 3.18 -6.79
CA ARG A 174 2.91 2.87 -8.20
C ARG A 174 2.24 1.52 -8.39
N ALA A 175 1.39 1.41 -9.40
CA ALA A 175 0.78 0.16 -9.82
C ALA A 175 0.74 0.13 -11.36
N ASP A 176 1.57 -0.71 -11.97
CA ASP A 176 1.73 -0.82 -13.41
C ASP A 176 1.70 -2.26 -13.88
N TYR A 177 1.42 -2.47 -15.16
CA TYR A 177 1.64 -3.76 -15.79
C TYR A 177 3.14 -4.06 -15.92
N VAL A 178 3.49 -5.32 -15.94
CA VAL A 178 4.86 -5.74 -16.27
C VAL A 178 5.17 -5.32 -17.71
N ASP A 179 6.34 -4.72 -17.96
CA ASP A 179 6.72 -4.16 -19.27
C ASP A 179 6.58 -5.17 -20.43
N THR A 180 6.85 -6.45 -20.19
CA THR A 180 6.75 -7.52 -21.19
C THR A 180 5.35 -7.75 -21.74
N ILE A 181 4.30 -7.37 -21.00
CA ILE A 181 2.89 -7.58 -21.41
C ILE A 181 2.15 -6.28 -21.69
N THR A 182 2.73 -5.15 -21.36
CA THR A 182 2.11 -3.83 -21.49
C THR A 182 1.62 -3.57 -22.90
N GLU A 183 2.46 -3.77 -23.90
CA GLU A 183 2.11 -3.58 -25.31
C GLU A 183 0.95 -4.48 -25.77
N SER A 184 0.95 -5.74 -25.37
CA SER A 184 -0.12 -6.69 -25.73
C SER A 184 -1.45 -6.34 -25.07
N VAL A 185 -1.43 -5.82 -23.85
CA VAL A 185 -2.61 -5.34 -23.12
C VAL A 185 -3.19 -4.10 -23.81
N TYR A 186 -2.37 -3.12 -24.16
CA TYR A 186 -2.82 -1.93 -24.88
C TYR A 186 -3.44 -2.28 -26.24
N ARG A 187 -2.83 -3.15 -27.04
CA ARG A 187 -3.40 -3.61 -28.31
C ARG A 187 -4.75 -4.30 -28.12
N ARG A 188 -4.89 -5.11 -27.07
CA ARG A 188 -6.18 -5.76 -26.75
C ARG A 188 -7.23 -4.72 -26.37
N MET A 189 -6.90 -3.76 -25.52
CA MET A 189 -7.81 -2.68 -25.12
C MET A 189 -8.25 -1.84 -26.33
N GLU A 190 -7.33 -1.52 -27.23
CA GLU A 190 -7.63 -0.80 -28.47
C GLU A 190 -8.58 -1.60 -29.37
N ALA A 191 -8.30 -2.88 -29.59
CA ALA A 191 -9.15 -3.77 -30.37
C ALA A 191 -10.57 -3.88 -29.77
N GLU A 192 -10.67 -4.03 -28.46
CA GLU A 192 -11.95 -4.09 -27.77
C GLU A 192 -12.73 -2.76 -27.87
N ARG A 193 -12.07 -1.62 -27.72
CA ARG A 193 -12.69 -0.31 -27.93
C ARG A 193 -13.18 -0.10 -29.36
N LYS A 194 -12.40 -0.55 -30.36
CA LYS A 194 -12.82 -0.51 -31.77
C LYS A 194 -14.04 -1.42 -32.01
N ARG A 195 -14.05 -2.61 -31.42
CA ARG A 195 -15.20 -3.54 -31.52
C ARG A 195 -16.47 -2.91 -30.96
N VAL A 196 -16.43 -2.38 -29.75
CA VAL A 196 -17.58 -1.72 -29.11
C VAL A 196 -18.04 -0.50 -29.93
N ALA A 197 -17.12 0.32 -30.41
CA ALA A 197 -17.47 1.47 -31.24
C ALA A 197 -18.14 1.06 -32.56
N ASN A 198 -17.68 -0.02 -33.20
CA ASN A 198 -18.29 -0.52 -34.43
C ASN A 198 -19.67 -1.13 -34.18
N GLU A 199 -19.84 -1.85 -33.08
CA GLU A 199 -21.13 -2.40 -32.65
C GLU A 199 -22.15 -1.29 -32.41
N LEU A 200 -21.80 -0.25 -31.68
CA LEU A 200 -22.67 0.91 -31.43
C LEU A 200 -23.03 1.67 -32.71
N ARG A 201 -22.06 1.86 -33.64
CA ARG A 201 -22.33 2.48 -34.93
C ARG A 201 -23.27 1.65 -35.79
N SER A 202 -23.06 0.33 -35.84
CA SER A 202 -23.91 -0.59 -36.60
C SER A 202 -25.33 -0.61 -36.05
N THR A 203 -25.48 -0.71 -34.74
CA THR A 203 -26.79 -0.69 -34.07
C THR A 203 -27.50 0.64 -34.30
N GLY A 204 -26.80 1.76 -34.11
CA GLY A 204 -27.37 3.09 -34.37
C GLY A 204 -27.73 3.32 -35.84
N GLY A 205 -26.95 2.78 -36.78
CA GLY A 205 -27.27 2.79 -38.20
C GLY A 205 -28.53 2.01 -38.52
N ALA A 206 -28.65 0.80 -37.99
CA ALA A 206 -29.83 -0.07 -38.17
C ALA A 206 -31.10 0.54 -37.57
N GLU A 207 -31.00 1.12 -36.39
CA GLU A 207 -32.14 1.84 -35.78
C GLU A 207 -32.54 3.09 -36.57
N GLY A 208 -31.55 3.87 -37.04
CA GLY A 208 -31.80 5.02 -37.86
C GLY A 208 -32.50 4.67 -39.20
N GLU A 209 -32.11 3.56 -39.83
CA GLU A 209 -32.74 3.07 -41.06
C GLU A 209 -34.16 2.54 -40.81
N LYS A 210 -34.40 1.87 -39.67
CA LYS A 210 -35.73 1.46 -39.28
C LYS A 210 -36.68 2.65 -39.07
N ILE A 211 -36.22 3.68 -38.38
CA ILE A 211 -37.02 4.90 -38.16
C ILE A 211 -37.35 5.61 -39.50
N ARG A 212 -36.40 5.68 -40.44
CA ARG A 212 -36.64 6.24 -41.78
C ARG A 212 -37.67 5.42 -42.55
N ALA A 213 -37.52 4.12 -42.59
CA ALA A 213 -38.44 3.23 -43.28
C ALA A 213 -39.86 3.31 -42.69
N ASP A 214 -40.00 3.41 -41.37
CA ASP A 214 -41.31 3.60 -40.74
C ASP A 214 -41.91 4.99 -41.07
N ALA A 215 -41.13 6.04 -41.10
CA ALA A 215 -41.56 7.37 -41.49
C ALA A 215 -42.01 7.43 -42.97
N ASP A 216 -41.25 6.81 -43.86
CA ASP A 216 -41.56 6.72 -45.28
C ASP A 216 -42.88 5.92 -45.52
N ARG A 217 -43.04 4.82 -44.82
CA ARG A 217 -44.28 4.03 -44.83
C ARG A 217 -45.46 4.85 -44.35
N GLN A 218 -45.33 5.58 -43.24
CA GLN A 218 -46.43 6.46 -42.73
C GLN A 218 -46.76 7.58 -43.70
N ARG A 219 -45.75 8.17 -44.34
CA ARG A 219 -45.96 9.16 -45.40
C ARG A 219 -46.76 8.59 -46.56
N GLU A 220 -46.38 7.42 -47.08
CA GLU A 220 -47.11 6.77 -48.17
C GLU A 220 -48.56 6.45 -47.81
N VAL A 221 -48.80 5.92 -46.62
CA VAL A 221 -50.16 5.64 -46.14
C VAL A 221 -51.00 6.92 -46.03
N THR A 222 -50.40 8.01 -45.54
CA THR A 222 -51.06 9.31 -45.41
C THR A 222 -51.42 9.89 -46.77
N LEU A 223 -50.47 9.83 -47.74
CA LEU A 223 -50.73 10.30 -49.11
C LEU A 223 -51.78 9.45 -49.83
N ALA A 224 -51.71 8.13 -49.71
CA ALA A 224 -52.72 7.24 -50.30
C ALA A 224 -54.14 7.50 -49.74
N ASN A 225 -54.26 7.70 -48.42
CA ASN A 225 -55.54 8.06 -47.81
C ASN A 225 -56.04 9.42 -48.30
N ALA A 226 -55.18 10.43 -48.40
CA ALA A 226 -55.56 11.74 -48.90
C ALA A 226 -56.02 11.71 -50.38
N TYR A 227 -55.34 10.92 -51.24
CA TYR A 227 -55.79 10.67 -52.61
C TYR A 227 -57.13 9.97 -52.69
N ARG A 228 -57.32 8.91 -51.87
CA ARG A 228 -58.61 8.22 -51.78
C ARG A 228 -59.74 9.18 -51.41
N ASP A 229 -59.53 9.98 -50.38
CA ASP A 229 -60.55 10.89 -49.84
C ASP A 229 -60.82 12.03 -50.87
N ALA A 230 -59.80 12.55 -51.55
CA ALA A 230 -59.95 13.50 -52.65
C ALA A 230 -60.76 12.94 -53.85
N GLN A 231 -60.49 11.67 -54.24
CA GLN A 231 -61.28 11.01 -55.31
C GLN A 231 -62.74 10.76 -54.88
N LYS A 232 -62.96 10.43 -53.61
CA LYS A 232 -64.33 10.24 -53.10
C LYS A 232 -65.09 11.56 -53.13
N ILE A 233 -64.52 12.67 -52.70
CA ILE A 233 -65.16 14.00 -52.73
C ILE A 233 -65.41 14.45 -54.18
N LYS A 234 -64.52 14.22 -55.11
CA LYS A 234 -64.72 14.48 -56.53
C LYS A 234 -65.86 13.66 -57.09
N GLY A 235 -65.89 12.36 -56.81
CA GLY A 235 -66.95 11.48 -57.30
C GLY A 235 -68.37 11.84 -56.73
N GLU A 236 -68.37 12.27 -55.48
CA GLU A 236 -69.62 12.78 -54.88
C GLU A 236 -70.12 14.07 -55.53
N GLY A 237 -69.18 15.03 -55.82
CA GLY A 237 -69.49 16.27 -56.52
C GLY A 237 -69.89 16.13 -58.00
N ASP A 238 -69.36 15.10 -58.66
CA ASP A 238 -69.66 14.78 -60.08
C ASP A 238 -71.02 14.03 -60.19
N ALA A 239 -71.59 13.54 -59.09
CA ALA A 239 -72.87 12.80 -59.02
C ALA A 239 -74.05 13.66 -58.68
N GLU A 240 -73.89 14.91 -58.21
CA GLU A 240 -74.91 15.94 -58.04
C GLU A 240 -75.12 16.74 -59.34
#